data_ee4757e84740b479f7db20505e0efd29
#
_entry.id   ee4757e84740b479f7db20505e0efd29
#
_cell.length_a   1.000
_cell.length_b   1.000
_cell.length_c   1.000
_cell.angle_alpha   90.00
_cell.angle_beta   90.00
_cell.angle_gamma   90.00
#
_symmetry.space_group_name_H-M   'P 1'
#
loop_
_entity.id
_entity.type
_entity.pdbx_description
1 polymer ?
#
loop_
_entity_poly.entity_id
_entity_poly.type
_entity_poly.pdbx_seq_one_letter_code
_entity_poly.pdbx_strand_id
1 'polypeptide(L)'
;TSKSDYYFSLSYLDENGYMKDSGFDRLTGRMAVNIKPVKWLRAGMSINASHQKFQNTSNGVGDGSSSYSNPFYFCRYMAPIYPVHSHYTETGTVYDNAGTPIQVNKGDYVLDGAGNPQWDGGSYIIYDQNGNPQEVITRNQNRDRHVIWESELNDSRTIRNTLNGIGYLDLVLPYGFTATLKANVNTRNSDYYKYENAVIGDARGTVSEDGSISGRNGALAKTLYTYKNWTLQEQLRWNMTCNDRHNTVSYTHLTLPTKLE
;
A
#
# COMPACT_ATOMS: atom_id res chain seq x y z
N THR A 1 43.25 -15.21 -11.73
CA THR A 1 41.84 -15.18 -12.19
C THR A 1 40.98 -15.90 -11.18
N SER A 2 40.10 -15.20 -10.48
CA SER A 2 39.15 -15.77 -9.52
C SER A 2 38.29 -16.84 -10.21
N LYS A 3 38.18 -18.01 -9.56
CA LYS A 3 37.33 -19.11 -10.06
C LYS A 3 35.85 -18.92 -9.65
N SER A 4 35.58 -17.97 -8.76
CA SER A 4 34.26 -17.67 -8.25
C SER A 4 34.18 -16.24 -7.78
N ASP A 5 33.03 -15.62 -7.93
CA ASP A 5 32.62 -14.38 -7.32
C ASP A 5 31.23 -14.51 -6.71
N TYR A 6 31.01 -13.81 -5.63
CA TYR A 6 29.71 -13.78 -4.97
C TYR A 6 29.42 -12.39 -4.45
N TYR A 7 28.14 -12.08 -4.48
CA TYR A 7 27.60 -10.82 -4.02
C TYR A 7 26.39 -11.09 -3.12
N PHE A 8 26.31 -10.37 -2.03
CA PHE A 8 25.15 -10.37 -1.15
C PHE A 8 24.82 -8.93 -0.74
N SER A 9 23.55 -8.58 -0.74
CA SER A 9 23.08 -7.33 -0.16
C SER A 9 21.73 -7.50 0.51
N LEU A 10 21.51 -6.73 1.57
CA LEU A 10 20.25 -6.61 2.27
C LEU A 10 19.97 -5.12 2.45
N SER A 11 18.76 -4.69 2.14
CA SER A 11 18.33 -3.30 2.33
C SER A 11 16.93 -3.24 2.92
N TYR A 12 16.73 -2.27 3.79
CA TYR A 12 15.43 -1.93 4.35
C TYR A 12 15.13 -0.46 4.04
N LEU A 13 13.91 -0.19 3.64
CA LEU A 13 13.38 1.13 3.37
C LEU A 13 12.07 1.27 4.14
N ASP A 14 11.90 2.39 4.83
CA ASP A 14 10.69 2.77 5.53
C ASP A 14 10.38 4.23 5.16
N GLU A 15 9.22 4.45 4.58
CA GLU A 15 8.77 5.76 4.12
C GLU A 15 7.35 6.03 4.62
N ASN A 16 7.18 7.13 5.32
CA ASN A 16 5.88 7.65 5.68
C ASN A 16 5.39 8.62 4.61
N GLY A 17 4.16 8.42 4.17
CA GLY A 17 3.53 9.36 3.25
C GLY A 17 3.17 10.66 3.94
N TYR A 18 2.93 11.72 3.15
CA TYR A 18 2.45 13.00 3.69
C TYR A 18 0.97 12.98 4.10
N MET A 19 0.24 11.94 3.72
CA MET A 19 -1.14 11.72 4.17
C MET A 19 -1.13 10.81 5.39
N LYS A 20 -2.01 11.11 6.36
CA LYS A 20 -2.20 10.27 7.54
C LYS A 20 -2.50 8.83 7.10
N ASP A 21 -1.92 7.86 7.80
CA ASP A 21 -2.07 6.42 7.57
C ASP A 21 -1.64 5.96 6.16
N SER A 22 -0.70 6.69 5.54
CA SER A 22 -0.04 6.23 4.33
C SER A 22 1.44 5.95 4.58
N GLY A 23 1.93 4.84 4.07
CA GLY A 23 3.32 4.44 4.27
C GLY A 23 3.74 3.31 3.34
N PHE A 24 5.03 3.10 3.28
CA PHE A 24 5.64 2.08 2.46
C PHE A 24 6.88 1.49 3.15
N ASP A 25 6.83 0.20 3.43
CA ASP A 25 7.96 -0.56 3.95
C ASP A 25 8.46 -1.53 2.90
N ARG A 26 9.77 -1.67 2.77
CA ARG A 26 10.37 -2.63 1.86
C ARG A 26 11.65 -3.24 2.44
N LEU A 27 11.67 -4.55 2.56
CA LEU A 27 12.86 -5.35 2.79
C LEU A 27 13.27 -6.01 1.47
N THR A 28 14.52 -5.80 1.05
CA THR A 28 15.05 -6.39 -0.19
C THR A 28 16.34 -7.14 0.11
N GLY A 29 16.40 -8.40 -0.32
CA GLY A 29 17.60 -9.22 -0.29
C GLY A 29 18.04 -9.61 -1.70
N ARG A 30 19.33 -9.52 -1.98
CA ARG A 30 19.91 -9.95 -3.25
C ARG A 30 21.15 -10.82 -3.00
N MET A 31 21.22 -11.92 -3.72
CA MET A 31 22.37 -12.79 -3.76
C MET A 31 22.73 -13.11 -5.20
N ALA A 32 24.00 -13.07 -5.52
CA ALA A 32 24.51 -13.50 -6.83
C ALA A 32 25.79 -14.31 -6.64
N VAL A 33 25.91 -15.37 -7.41
CA VAL A 33 27.08 -16.26 -7.42
C VAL A 33 27.43 -16.58 -8.85
N ASN A 34 28.68 -16.41 -9.23
CA ASN A 34 29.23 -16.88 -10.49
C ASN A 34 30.43 -17.78 -10.22
N ILE A 35 30.48 -18.89 -10.91
CA ILE A 35 31.55 -19.88 -10.76
C ILE A 35 32.10 -20.30 -12.11
N LYS A 36 33.39 -20.57 -12.15
CA LYS A 36 34.11 -21.14 -13.30
C LYS A 36 34.92 -22.35 -12.83
N PRO A 37 34.26 -23.48 -12.55
CA PRO A 37 34.92 -24.63 -11.95
C PRO A 37 35.99 -25.23 -12.88
N VAL A 38 35.76 -25.18 -14.18
CA VAL A 38 36.68 -25.64 -15.22
C VAL A 38 36.71 -24.66 -16.39
N LYS A 39 37.70 -24.76 -17.28
CA LYS A 39 37.91 -23.81 -18.39
C LYS A 39 36.72 -23.77 -19.37
N TRP A 40 36.01 -24.87 -19.53
CA TRP A 40 34.93 -25.03 -20.47
C TRP A 40 33.52 -24.82 -19.86
N LEU A 41 33.41 -24.60 -18.51
CA LEU A 41 32.13 -24.44 -17.83
C LEU A 41 32.11 -23.15 -17.02
N ARG A 42 31.08 -22.34 -17.24
CA ARG A 42 30.72 -21.20 -16.39
C ARG A 42 29.26 -21.36 -15.98
N ALA A 43 28.98 -21.07 -14.73
CA ALA A 43 27.62 -21.07 -14.23
C ALA A 43 27.43 -19.89 -13.30
N GLY A 44 26.22 -19.36 -13.26
CA GLY A 44 25.89 -18.31 -12.32
C GLY A 44 24.42 -18.30 -11.99
N MET A 45 24.12 -17.74 -10.82
CA MET A 45 22.77 -17.57 -10.33
C MET A 45 22.66 -16.21 -9.62
N SER A 46 21.57 -15.52 -9.84
CA SER A 46 21.20 -14.32 -9.11
C SER A 46 19.76 -14.44 -8.63
N ILE A 47 19.56 -14.22 -7.34
CA ILE A 47 18.24 -14.20 -6.71
C ILE A 47 18.02 -12.83 -6.09
N ASN A 48 16.87 -12.24 -6.37
CA ASN A 48 16.40 -11.01 -5.75
C ASN A 48 15.03 -11.29 -5.14
N ALA A 49 14.90 -11.09 -3.84
CA ALA A 49 13.64 -11.24 -3.10
C ALA A 49 13.28 -9.92 -2.43
N SER A 50 12.01 -9.55 -2.46
CA SER A 50 11.54 -8.40 -1.69
C SER A 50 10.20 -8.69 -1.03
N HIS A 51 10.07 -8.19 0.19
CA HIS A 51 8.84 -8.07 0.94
C HIS A 51 8.49 -6.59 1.02
N GLN A 52 7.28 -6.23 0.60
CA GLN A 52 6.80 -4.85 0.53
C GLN A 52 5.45 -4.77 1.23
N LYS A 53 5.29 -3.77 2.08
CA LYS A 53 4.02 -3.43 2.69
C LYS A 53 3.66 -2.01 2.29
N PHE A 54 2.52 -1.86 1.66
CA PHE A 54 1.92 -0.58 1.34
C PHE A 54 0.76 -0.36 2.31
N GLN A 55 0.82 0.71 3.06
CA GLN A 55 -0.30 1.23 3.80
C GLN A 55 -0.92 2.34 2.97
N ASN A 56 -2.14 2.13 2.50
CA ASN A 56 -2.86 3.11 1.71
C ASN A 56 -3.80 3.90 2.63
N THR A 57 -4.07 5.14 2.30
CA THR A 57 -5.20 5.84 2.91
C THR A 57 -6.47 5.04 2.69
N SER A 58 -7.38 5.07 3.62
CA SER A 58 -8.59 4.22 3.68
C SER A 58 -9.39 4.14 2.38
N ASN A 59 -9.23 5.12 1.53
CA ASN A 59 -9.95 5.29 0.29
C ASN A 59 -8.97 5.34 -0.87
N GLY A 60 -8.49 4.18 -1.27
CA GLY A 60 -7.43 3.98 -2.25
C GLY A 60 -7.43 4.96 -3.42
N VAL A 61 -6.27 5.15 -3.98
CA VAL A 61 -5.95 6.02 -5.12
C VAL A 61 -6.82 5.78 -6.38
N GLY A 62 -7.75 4.82 -6.33
CA GLY A 62 -8.58 4.44 -7.48
C GLY A 62 -9.98 5.04 -7.51
N ASP A 63 -10.49 5.57 -6.41
CA ASP A 63 -11.78 6.21 -6.39
C ASP A 63 -11.60 7.63 -6.92
N GLY A 64 -12.27 7.88 -8.03
CA GLY A 64 -12.10 9.03 -8.91
C GLY A 64 -11.88 10.36 -8.21
N SER A 65 -11.25 11.28 -8.90
CA SER A 65 -10.88 12.63 -8.44
C SER A 65 -12.01 13.46 -7.83
N SER A 66 -13.25 12.99 -7.90
CA SER A 66 -14.46 13.65 -7.40
C SER A 66 -15.09 12.97 -6.18
N SER A 67 -14.51 11.89 -5.65
CA SER A 67 -15.06 11.22 -4.47
C SER A 67 -14.66 11.94 -3.20
N TYR A 68 -15.62 12.16 -2.30
CA TYR A 68 -15.37 12.71 -0.96
C TYR A 68 -14.49 11.81 -0.09
N SER A 69 -14.27 10.59 -0.50
CA SER A 69 -13.29 9.68 0.09
C SER A 69 -11.85 10.04 -0.28
N ASN A 70 -11.64 10.86 -1.30
CA ASN A 70 -10.32 11.37 -1.65
C ASN A 70 -9.95 12.52 -0.71
N PRO A 71 -8.88 12.42 0.09
CA PRO A 71 -8.50 13.47 1.05
C PRO A 71 -8.27 14.83 0.42
N PHE A 72 -7.73 14.88 -0.80
CA PHE A 72 -7.52 16.17 -1.51
C PHE A 72 -8.83 16.79 -1.94
N TYR A 73 -9.76 15.98 -2.41
CA TYR A 73 -11.09 16.47 -2.77
C TYR A 73 -11.80 16.98 -1.52
N PHE A 74 -11.79 16.21 -0.43
CA PHE A 74 -12.37 16.61 0.84
C PHE A 74 -11.82 17.94 1.33
N CYS A 75 -10.47 18.11 1.36
CA CYS A 75 -9.83 19.34 1.80
C CYS A 75 -10.18 20.57 0.94
N ARG A 76 -10.50 20.38 -0.34
CA ARG A 76 -10.93 21.49 -1.23
C ARG A 76 -12.33 21.98 -0.95
N TYR A 77 -13.21 21.10 -0.49
CA TYR A 77 -14.62 21.40 -0.28
C TYR A 77 -15.01 21.62 1.18
N MET A 78 -14.10 21.27 2.08
CA MET A 78 -14.30 21.50 3.50
C MET A 78 -13.80 22.87 3.89
N ALA A 79 -14.67 23.70 4.47
CA ALA A 79 -14.25 24.99 4.98
C ALA A 79 -13.31 24.82 6.18
N PRO A 80 -12.24 25.64 6.31
CA PRO A 80 -11.26 25.53 7.39
C PRO A 80 -11.79 25.88 8.77
N ILE A 81 -13.01 26.37 8.87
CA ILE A 81 -13.66 26.66 10.16
C ILE A 81 -14.16 25.40 10.87
N TYR A 82 -14.27 24.27 10.19
CA TYR A 82 -14.75 23.03 10.78
C TYR A 82 -13.58 22.28 11.45
N PRO A 83 -13.61 22.06 12.75
CA PRO A 83 -12.57 21.36 13.48
C PRO A 83 -12.64 19.85 13.24
N VAL A 84 -11.55 19.16 13.60
CA VAL A 84 -11.50 17.68 13.55
C VAL A 84 -12.38 17.08 14.66
N HIS A 85 -12.37 17.68 15.83
CA HIS A 85 -13.18 17.27 16.98
C HIS A 85 -14.11 18.40 17.40
N SER A 86 -15.30 18.03 17.86
CA SER A 86 -16.26 19.01 18.41
C SER A 86 -15.71 19.63 19.69
N HIS A 87 -15.93 20.92 19.86
CA HIS A 87 -15.52 21.65 21.05
C HIS A 87 -16.53 22.72 21.43
N TYR A 88 -16.52 23.11 22.71
CA TYR A 88 -17.37 24.15 23.22
C TYR A 88 -16.93 25.52 22.71
N THR A 89 -17.90 26.31 22.27
CA THR A 89 -17.66 27.65 21.72
C THR A 89 -17.68 28.73 22.81
N GLU A 90 -18.20 28.42 24.00
CA GLU A 90 -18.32 29.33 25.14
C GLU A 90 -17.95 28.63 26.43
N THR A 91 -17.54 29.42 27.44
CA THR A 91 -17.33 28.94 28.81
C THR A 91 -18.66 28.94 29.57
N GLY A 92 -18.99 27.87 30.25
CA GLY A 92 -20.24 27.76 30.97
C GLY A 92 -20.46 26.41 31.63
N THR A 93 -21.69 26.17 32.06
CA THR A 93 -22.10 24.89 32.63
C THR A 93 -22.93 24.15 31.60
N VAL A 94 -22.57 22.93 31.29
CA VAL A 94 -23.37 22.00 30.51
C VAL A 94 -23.88 20.87 31.41
N TYR A 95 -24.90 20.16 30.97
CA TYR A 95 -25.47 19.07 31.75
C TYR A 95 -25.33 17.77 30.97
N ASP A 96 -24.91 16.70 31.64
CA ASP A 96 -24.91 15.38 31.07
C ASP A 96 -26.33 14.81 30.92
N ASN A 97 -26.47 13.62 30.32
CA ASN A 97 -27.75 12.95 30.13
C ASN A 97 -28.47 12.59 31.46
N ALA A 98 -27.76 12.62 32.58
CA ALA A 98 -28.30 12.38 33.90
C ALA A 98 -28.68 13.71 34.61
N GLY A 99 -28.46 14.86 33.98
CA GLY A 99 -28.70 16.19 34.54
C GLY A 99 -27.59 16.66 35.50
N THR A 100 -26.40 16.04 35.47
CA THR A 100 -25.26 16.45 36.32
C THR A 100 -24.55 17.65 35.68
N PRO A 101 -24.32 18.74 36.44
CA PRO A 101 -23.65 19.92 35.91
C PRO A 101 -22.15 19.66 35.69
N ILE A 102 -21.63 19.99 34.53
CA ILE A 102 -20.22 19.93 34.17
C ILE A 102 -19.78 21.34 33.79
N GLN A 103 -18.70 21.81 34.38
CA GLN A 103 -18.08 23.06 33.99
C GLN A 103 -17.18 22.83 32.77
N VAL A 104 -17.35 23.64 31.76
CA VAL A 104 -16.55 23.56 30.53
C VAL A 104 -16.01 24.96 30.20
N ASN A 105 -14.86 24.99 29.54
CA ASN A 105 -14.29 26.20 29.02
C ASN A 105 -14.38 26.25 27.50
N LYS A 106 -14.38 27.45 26.96
CA LYS A 106 -14.28 27.68 25.55
C LYS A 106 -13.02 26.98 25.00
N GLY A 107 -13.18 26.11 24.03
CA GLY A 107 -12.11 25.33 23.41
C GLY A 107 -11.92 23.95 24.02
N ASP A 108 -12.57 23.62 25.16
CA ASP A 108 -12.58 22.26 25.66
C ASP A 108 -13.30 21.32 24.68
N TYR A 109 -12.81 20.09 24.57
CA TYR A 109 -13.46 19.10 23.71
C TYR A 109 -14.80 18.65 24.30
N VAL A 110 -15.76 18.47 23.42
CA VAL A 110 -16.98 17.71 23.74
C VAL A 110 -16.62 16.25 23.79
N LEU A 111 -16.90 15.58 24.90
CA LEU A 111 -16.56 14.17 25.09
C LEU A 111 -17.75 13.27 24.73
N ASP A 112 -17.45 12.10 24.17
CA ASP A 112 -18.43 11.04 23.99
C ASP A 112 -18.71 10.30 25.31
N GLY A 113 -19.64 9.34 25.31
CA GLY A 113 -19.96 8.54 26.49
C GLY A 113 -18.82 7.69 27.05
N ALA A 114 -17.72 7.54 26.32
CA ALA A 114 -16.52 6.84 26.74
C ALA A 114 -15.39 7.78 27.21
N GLY A 115 -15.62 9.11 27.16
CA GLY A 115 -14.65 10.12 27.57
C GLY A 115 -13.63 10.50 26.50
N ASN A 116 -13.83 10.10 25.24
CA ASN A 116 -12.97 10.51 24.15
C ASN A 116 -13.49 11.79 23.49
N PRO A 117 -12.62 12.62 22.88
CA PRO A 117 -13.05 13.75 22.08
C PRO A 117 -14.03 13.31 20.98
N GLN A 118 -15.22 13.88 20.99
CA GLN A 118 -16.24 13.59 20.00
C GLN A 118 -15.77 14.07 18.62
N TRP A 119 -15.87 13.21 17.64
CA TRP A 119 -15.58 13.60 16.27
C TRP A 119 -16.56 14.68 15.80
N ASP A 120 -16.03 15.68 15.13
CA ASP A 120 -16.85 16.71 14.54
C ASP A 120 -17.72 16.10 13.42
N GLY A 121 -18.91 15.67 13.76
CA GLY A 121 -19.97 15.36 12.80
C GLY A 121 -20.33 16.57 11.94
N GLY A 122 -19.53 17.62 12.06
CA GLY A 122 -19.67 18.90 11.40
C GLY A 122 -20.41 19.93 12.23
N SER A 123 -20.32 19.85 13.56
CA SER A 123 -21.12 20.72 14.43
C SER A 123 -20.24 21.48 15.43
N TYR A 124 -20.48 22.76 15.53
CA TYR A 124 -20.15 23.56 16.70
C TYR A 124 -21.38 23.59 17.60
N ILE A 125 -21.18 23.47 18.90
CA ILE A 125 -22.27 23.51 19.88
C ILE A 125 -22.07 24.74 20.73
N ILE A 126 -23.08 25.62 20.73
CA ILE A 126 -23.18 26.80 21.58
C ILE A 126 -24.26 26.51 22.63
N TYR A 127 -23.93 26.70 23.91
CA TYR A 127 -24.86 26.45 24.98
C TYR A 127 -25.25 27.76 25.67
N ASP A 128 -26.49 27.86 26.10
CA ASP A 128 -26.95 28.95 26.97
C ASP A 128 -26.53 28.72 28.41
N GLN A 129 -26.85 29.69 29.29
CA GLN A 129 -26.55 29.62 30.71
C GLN A 129 -27.28 28.49 31.44
N ASN A 130 -28.29 27.90 30.81
CA ASN A 130 -29.07 26.78 31.33
C ASN A 130 -28.60 25.42 30.78
N GLY A 131 -27.56 25.42 29.92
CA GLY A 131 -27.05 24.22 29.30
C GLY A 131 -27.85 23.74 28.09
N ASN A 132 -28.81 24.53 27.58
CA ASN A 132 -29.54 24.15 26.36
C ASN A 132 -28.77 24.56 25.11
N PRO A 133 -28.72 23.74 24.07
CA PRO A 133 -28.09 24.13 22.82
C PRO A 133 -28.88 25.29 22.19
N GLN A 134 -28.19 26.41 21.95
CA GLN A 134 -28.79 27.59 21.30
C GLN A 134 -28.55 27.62 19.82
N GLU A 135 -27.35 27.25 19.42
CA GLU A 135 -26.96 27.22 18.02
C GLU A 135 -26.04 26.03 17.74
N VAL A 136 -26.30 25.37 16.64
CA VAL A 136 -25.44 24.30 16.13
C VAL A 136 -25.03 24.68 14.70
N ILE A 137 -23.76 24.98 14.53
CA ILE A 137 -23.19 25.24 13.22
C ILE A 137 -22.79 23.90 12.61
N THR A 138 -23.49 23.49 11.57
CA THR A 138 -23.23 22.20 10.92
C THR A 138 -22.60 22.43 9.54
N ARG A 139 -21.76 21.48 9.13
CA ARG A 139 -21.30 21.42 7.76
C ARG A 139 -22.49 21.27 6.80
N ASN A 140 -22.54 22.10 5.77
CA ASN A 140 -23.60 22.04 4.78
C ASN A 140 -23.50 20.81 3.86
N GLN A 141 -22.30 20.29 3.69
CA GLN A 141 -22.02 19.18 2.80
C GLN A 141 -21.21 18.11 3.52
N ASN A 142 -21.38 16.87 3.10
CA ASN A 142 -20.59 15.72 3.55
C ASN A 142 -20.65 15.41 5.05
N ARG A 143 -21.80 15.60 5.67
CA ARG A 143 -22.00 15.28 7.09
C ARG A 143 -21.62 13.84 7.45
N ASP A 144 -21.75 12.94 6.49
CA ASP A 144 -21.48 11.52 6.63
C ASP A 144 -20.03 11.14 6.27
N ARG A 145 -19.18 12.15 6.07
CA ARG A 145 -17.78 11.96 5.68
C ARG A 145 -16.86 12.77 6.56
N HIS A 146 -15.82 12.11 7.05
CA HIS A 146 -14.76 12.76 7.80
C HIS A 146 -13.44 12.03 7.52
N VAL A 147 -12.67 12.57 6.59
CA VAL A 147 -11.48 11.90 6.04
C VAL A 147 -10.49 11.42 7.13
N ILE A 148 -10.25 12.23 8.17
CA ILE A 148 -9.32 11.86 9.23
C ILE A 148 -9.91 10.74 10.09
N TRP A 149 -11.16 10.83 10.46
CA TRP A 149 -11.85 9.81 11.24
C TRP A 149 -11.99 8.50 10.47
N GLU A 150 -12.34 8.60 9.19
CA GLU A 150 -12.39 7.44 8.30
C GLU A 150 -11.02 6.77 8.19
N SER A 151 -9.92 7.54 8.11
CA SER A 151 -8.56 6.99 8.08
C SER A 151 -8.22 6.22 9.36
N GLU A 152 -8.69 6.66 10.51
CA GLU A 152 -8.42 5.97 11.79
C GLU A 152 -9.22 4.67 11.93
N LEU A 153 -10.44 4.65 11.39
CA LEU A 153 -11.35 3.50 11.52
C LEU A 153 -11.19 2.47 10.41
N ASN A 154 -10.69 2.87 9.25
CA ASN A 154 -10.54 2.01 8.09
C ASN A 154 -9.09 1.52 7.96
N ASP A 155 -8.92 0.34 7.40
CA ASP A 155 -7.58 -0.21 7.09
C ASP A 155 -7.52 -0.61 5.62
N SER A 156 -6.52 -0.09 4.91
CA SER A 156 -6.26 -0.48 3.52
C SER A 156 -4.78 -0.73 3.33
N ARG A 157 -4.43 -1.98 3.09
CA ARG A 157 -3.04 -2.38 2.96
C ARG A 157 -2.83 -3.39 1.84
N THR A 158 -1.63 -3.36 1.28
CA THR A 158 -1.19 -4.35 0.31
C THR A 158 0.15 -4.92 0.75
N ILE A 159 0.21 -6.23 0.93
CA ILE A 159 1.47 -6.95 1.16
C ILE A 159 1.87 -7.59 -0.16
N ARG A 160 3.08 -7.31 -0.61
CA ARG A 160 3.61 -7.84 -1.87
C ARG A 160 4.94 -8.56 -1.62
N ASN A 161 4.98 -9.82 -2.00
CA ASN A 161 6.20 -10.62 -2.00
C ASN A 161 6.62 -10.87 -3.44
N THR A 162 7.87 -10.54 -3.76
CA THR A 162 8.44 -10.80 -5.09
C THR A 162 9.68 -11.65 -4.96
N LEU A 163 9.84 -12.60 -5.86
CA LEU A 163 11.04 -13.39 -6.03
C LEU A 163 11.40 -13.40 -7.51
N ASN A 164 12.60 -12.94 -7.84
CA ASN A 164 13.18 -13.02 -9.16
C ASN A 164 14.47 -13.82 -9.08
N GLY A 165 14.53 -14.92 -9.81
CA GLY A 165 15.69 -15.80 -9.92
C GLY A 165 16.13 -15.93 -11.36
N ILE A 166 17.42 -15.69 -11.62
CA ILE A 166 18.06 -15.88 -12.93
C ILE A 166 19.22 -16.82 -12.73
N GLY A 167 19.24 -17.90 -13.52
CA GLY A 167 20.38 -18.81 -13.59
C GLY A 167 20.89 -18.92 -15.03
N TYR A 168 22.16 -19.12 -15.19
CA TYR A 168 22.77 -19.42 -16.48
C TYR A 168 23.84 -20.48 -16.41
N LEU A 169 24.00 -21.18 -17.51
CA LEU A 169 25.05 -22.17 -17.74
C LEU A 169 25.66 -21.92 -19.11
N ASP A 170 26.97 -21.66 -19.16
CA ASP A 170 27.75 -21.51 -20.39
C ASP A 170 28.68 -22.70 -20.56
N LEU A 171 28.55 -23.37 -21.67
CA LEU A 171 29.46 -24.45 -22.11
C LEU A 171 30.33 -23.93 -23.26
N VAL A 172 31.62 -23.82 -22.99
CA VAL A 172 32.62 -23.44 -23.98
C VAL A 172 33.11 -24.72 -24.68
N LEU A 173 32.70 -24.87 -25.91
CA LEU A 173 32.95 -26.05 -26.76
C LEU A 173 34.19 -25.82 -27.65
N PRO A 174 34.76 -26.90 -28.23
CA PRO A 174 35.82 -26.76 -29.22
C PRO A 174 35.39 -25.95 -30.44
N TYR A 175 36.36 -25.48 -31.20
CA TYR A 175 36.16 -24.77 -32.49
C TYR A 175 35.43 -23.43 -32.38
N GLY A 176 35.48 -22.79 -31.19
CA GLY A 176 34.88 -21.45 -30.96
C GLY A 176 33.37 -21.44 -30.69
N PHE A 177 32.78 -22.58 -30.42
CA PHE A 177 31.36 -22.64 -30.02
C PHE A 177 31.18 -22.35 -28.52
N THR A 178 30.09 -21.67 -28.21
CA THR A 178 29.62 -21.49 -26.83
C THR A 178 28.12 -21.72 -26.81
N ALA A 179 27.69 -22.69 -26.02
CA ALA A 179 26.26 -22.93 -25.74
C ALA A 179 25.90 -22.30 -24.41
N THR A 180 24.87 -21.46 -24.38
CA THR A 180 24.35 -20.79 -23.18
C THR A 180 22.92 -21.22 -22.95
N LEU A 181 22.64 -21.68 -21.73
CA LEU A 181 21.30 -21.91 -21.23
C LEU A 181 21.02 -20.87 -20.14
N LYS A 182 19.93 -20.11 -20.27
CA LYS A 182 19.45 -19.17 -19.26
C LYS A 182 18.04 -19.52 -18.83
N ALA A 183 17.82 -19.57 -17.53
CA ALA A 183 16.49 -19.72 -16.95
C ALA A 183 16.19 -18.51 -16.07
N ASN A 184 15.00 -17.96 -16.22
CA ASN A 184 14.48 -16.90 -15.38
C ASN A 184 13.16 -17.32 -14.76
N VAL A 185 13.00 -17.09 -13.47
CA VAL A 185 11.73 -17.30 -12.74
C VAL A 185 11.39 -16.01 -12.02
N ASN A 186 10.19 -15.52 -12.26
CA ASN A 186 9.65 -14.33 -11.60
C ASN A 186 8.31 -14.68 -10.96
N THR A 187 8.20 -14.51 -9.65
CA THR A 187 6.96 -14.70 -8.91
C THR A 187 6.62 -13.44 -8.13
N ARG A 188 5.35 -13.07 -8.13
CA ARG A 188 4.83 -11.95 -7.35
C ARG A 188 3.49 -12.36 -6.74
N ASN A 189 3.42 -12.37 -5.43
CA ASN A 189 2.20 -12.57 -4.67
C ASN A 189 1.82 -11.23 -4.03
N SER A 190 0.60 -10.78 -4.26
CA SER A 190 0.04 -9.57 -3.65
C SER A 190 -1.21 -9.94 -2.89
N ASP A 191 -1.27 -9.57 -1.62
CA ASP A 191 -2.42 -9.70 -0.73
C ASP A 191 -2.93 -8.29 -0.46
N TYR A 192 -4.05 -7.93 -1.08
CA TYR A 192 -4.76 -6.68 -0.84
C TYR A 192 -5.85 -6.93 0.19
N TYR A 193 -5.88 -6.08 1.20
CA TYR A 193 -6.85 -6.07 2.26
C TYR A 193 -7.44 -4.67 2.40
N LYS A 194 -8.75 -4.56 2.45
CA LYS A 194 -9.47 -3.32 2.71
C LYS A 194 -10.59 -3.59 3.70
N TYR A 195 -10.57 -2.87 4.80
CA TYR A 195 -11.66 -2.82 5.77
C TYR A 195 -12.25 -1.42 5.78
N GLU A 196 -13.57 -1.33 5.70
CA GLU A 196 -14.36 -0.11 5.83
C GLU A 196 -15.28 -0.24 7.04
N ASN A 197 -15.23 0.74 7.92
CA ASN A 197 -16.01 0.74 9.15
C ASN A 197 -17.50 0.96 8.87
N ALA A 198 -18.34 0.62 9.86
CA ALA A 198 -19.80 0.79 9.79
C ALA A 198 -20.28 2.14 10.36
N VAL A 199 -19.38 2.94 10.95
CA VAL A 199 -19.75 4.15 11.72
C VAL A 199 -19.87 5.37 10.82
N ILE A 200 -18.93 5.55 9.90
CA ILE A 200 -18.84 6.71 9.01
C ILE A 200 -18.30 6.29 7.64
N GLY A 201 -18.67 7.01 6.61
CA GLY A 201 -18.19 6.77 5.25
C GLY A 201 -19.13 5.89 4.41
N ASP A 202 -18.62 5.35 3.30
CA ASP A 202 -19.43 4.66 2.30
C ASP A 202 -20.04 3.34 2.79
N ALA A 203 -19.42 2.72 3.77
CA ALA A 203 -19.89 1.45 4.34
C ALA A 203 -20.75 1.63 5.60
N ARG A 204 -21.11 2.87 5.94
CA ARG A 204 -21.98 3.18 7.07
C ARG A 204 -23.37 2.58 6.85
N GLY A 205 -23.88 1.93 7.89
CA GLY A 205 -25.28 1.52 7.96
C GLY A 205 -26.19 2.70 8.30
N THR A 206 -27.41 2.68 7.81
CA THR A 206 -28.46 3.62 8.23
C THR A 206 -29.27 2.97 9.33
N VAL A 207 -29.30 3.61 10.49
CA VAL A 207 -30.12 3.16 11.62
C VAL A 207 -31.49 3.83 11.50
N SER A 208 -32.55 3.01 11.39
CA SER A 208 -33.94 3.48 11.37
C SER A 208 -34.44 3.78 12.79
N GLU A 209 -35.56 4.48 12.93
CA GLU A 209 -36.14 4.82 14.24
C GLU A 209 -36.50 3.58 15.09
N ASP A 210 -36.75 2.45 14.46
CA ASP A 210 -37.02 1.16 15.12
C ASP A 210 -35.72 0.40 15.53
N GLY A 211 -34.55 1.02 15.34
CA GLY A 211 -33.26 0.42 15.63
C GLY A 211 -32.75 -0.56 14.57
N SER A 212 -33.49 -0.78 13.50
CA SER A 212 -33.01 -1.62 12.39
C SER A 212 -31.90 -0.92 11.60
N ILE A 213 -30.90 -1.69 11.18
CA ILE A 213 -29.79 -1.21 10.36
C ILE A 213 -30.06 -1.60 8.91
N SER A 214 -30.16 -0.62 8.04
CA SER A 214 -30.28 -0.83 6.59
C SER A 214 -29.02 -0.36 5.86
N GLY A 215 -28.77 -0.93 4.68
CA GLY A 215 -27.59 -0.63 3.88
C GLY A 215 -26.35 -1.44 4.28
N ARG A 216 -25.17 -0.91 4.00
CA ARG A 216 -23.90 -1.55 4.37
C ARG A 216 -23.63 -1.33 5.86
N ASN A 217 -23.27 -2.38 6.57
CA ASN A 217 -22.87 -2.31 7.97
C ASN A 217 -21.38 -2.72 8.07
N GLY A 218 -20.52 -1.91 7.51
CA GLY A 218 -19.13 -2.20 7.30
C GLY A 218 -18.88 -3.00 6.01
N ALA A 219 -17.66 -3.03 5.54
CA ALA A 219 -17.24 -3.82 4.39
C ALA A 219 -15.83 -4.38 4.58
N LEU A 220 -15.63 -5.59 4.09
CA LEU A 220 -14.33 -6.25 4.06
C LEU A 220 -14.07 -6.75 2.64
N ALA A 221 -12.97 -6.34 2.06
CA ALA A 221 -12.48 -6.85 0.79
C ALA A 221 -11.08 -7.46 0.96
N LYS A 222 -10.90 -8.65 0.41
CA LYS A 222 -9.60 -9.31 0.33
C LYS A 222 -9.39 -9.83 -1.07
N THR A 223 -8.27 -9.43 -1.68
CA THR A 223 -7.90 -9.87 -3.02
C THR A 223 -6.50 -10.44 -3.01
N LEU A 224 -6.38 -11.68 -3.43
CA LEU A 224 -5.11 -12.37 -3.60
C LEU A 224 -4.77 -12.41 -5.09
N TYR A 225 -3.61 -11.88 -5.44
CA TYR A 225 -3.10 -11.91 -6.79
C TYR A 225 -1.77 -12.64 -6.82
N THR A 226 -1.67 -13.68 -7.64
CA THR A 226 -0.44 -14.44 -7.86
C THR A 226 -0.03 -14.32 -9.31
N TYR A 227 1.18 -13.85 -9.54
CA TYR A 227 1.80 -13.81 -10.84
C TYR A 227 3.03 -14.74 -10.84
N LYS A 228 3.10 -15.64 -11.81
CA LYS A 228 4.24 -16.51 -12.02
C LYS A 228 4.61 -16.47 -13.48
N ASN A 229 5.88 -16.23 -13.75
CA ASN A 229 6.44 -16.27 -15.09
C ASN A 229 7.79 -16.94 -15.02
N TRP A 230 8.07 -17.78 -16.00
CA TRP A 230 9.38 -18.31 -16.22
C TRP A 230 9.76 -18.25 -17.70
N THR A 231 11.02 -18.14 -17.96
CA THR A 231 11.55 -18.06 -19.33
C THR A 231 12.79 -18.93 -19.41
N LEU A 232 12.84 -19.75 -20.43
CA LEU A 232 14.03 -20.53 -20.79
C LEU A 232 14.57 -19.98 -22.09
N GLN A 233 15.86 -19.71 -22.13
CA GLN A 233 16.56 -19.20 -23.31
C GLN A 233 17.74 -20.10 -23.61
N GLU A 234 17.84 -20.56 -24.85
CA GLU A 234 18.95 -21.32 -25.37
C GLU A 234 19.64 -20.50 -26.45
N GLN A 235 20.95 -20.41 -26.37
CA GLN A 235 21.75 -19.67 -27.33
C GLN A 235 22.97 -20.49 -27.70
N LEU A 236 23.18 -20.64 -28.98
CA LEU A 236 24.43 -21.17 -29.54
C LEU A 236 25.17 -20.02 -30.26
N ARG A 237 26.36 -19.75 -29.83
CA ARG A 237 27.24 -18.75 -30.42
C ARG A 237 28.48 -19.42 -30.97
N TRP A 238 28.83 -19.06 -32.20
CA TRP A 238 30.09 -19.43 -32.81
C TRP A 238 30.96 -18.19 -33.03
N ASN A 239 32.22 -18.27 -32.61
CA ASN A 239 33.20 -17.21 -32.76
C ASN A 239 34.51 -17.87 -33.26
N MET A 240 34.95 -17.48 -34.45
CA MET A 240 36.19 -17.97 -35.04
C MET A 240 37.02 -16.81 -35.57
N THR A 241 38.30 -16.81 -35.23
CA THR A 241 39.28 -15.85 -35.75
C THR A 241 40.17 -16.58 -36.74
N CYS A 242 40.16 -16.15 -38.00
CA CYS A 242 41.02 -16.67 -39.06
C CYS A 242 42.19 -15.71 -39.28
N ASN A 243 43.41 -16.24 -39.25
CA ASN A 243 44.66 -15.51 -39.55
C ASN A 243 44.87 -14.18 -38.81
N ASP A 244 44.38 -14.09 -37.56
CA ASP A 244 44.44 -12.88 -36.71
C ASP A 244 43.88 -11.58 -37.33
N ARG A 245 43.21 -11.69 -38.52
CA ARG A 245 42.69 -10.55 -39.28
C ARG A 245 41.17 -10.55 -39.46
N HIS A 246 40.53 -11.73 -39.39
CA HIS A 246 39.09 -11.84 -39.60
C HIS A 246 38.44 -12.50 -38.39
N ASN A 247 37.53 -11.80 -37.75
CA ASN A 247 36.71 -12.35 -36.65
C ASN A 247 35.26 -12.50 -37.17
N THR A 248 34.77 -13.73 -37.20
CA THR A 248 33.39 -14.04 -37.59
C THR A 248 32.60 -14.51 -36.39
N VAL A 249 31.43 -13.90 -36.15
CA VAL A 249 30.52 -14.26 -35.09
C VAL A 249 29.16 -14.59 -35.67
N SER A 250 28.65 -15.76 -35.35
CA SER A 250 27.30 -16.18 -35.69
C SER A 250 26.59 -16.66 -34.44
N TYR A 251 25.27 -16.41 -34.31
CA TYR A 251 24.50 -16.91 -33.18
C TYR A 251 23.09 -17.31 -33.60
N THR A 252 22.53 -18.30 -32.91
CA THR A 252 21.12 -18.68 -32.96
C THR A 252 20.54 -18.53 -31.56
N HIS A 253 19.29 -18.13 -31.47
CA HIS A 253 18.60 -17.86 -30.23
C HIS A 253 17.19 -18.44 -30.25
N LEU A 254 16.85 -19.25 -29.25
CA LEU A 254 15.51 -19.73 -28.99
C LEU A 254 15.06 -19.25 -27.62
N THR A 255 13.90 -18.61 -27.56
CA THR A 255 13.27 -18.21 -26.31
C THR A 255 11.92 -18.89 -26.22
N LEU A 256 11.70 -19.62 -25.15
CA LEU A 256 10.41 -20.20 -24.78
C LEU A 256 9.81 -19.39 -23.63
N PRO A 257 8.91 -18.44 -23.93
CA PRO A 257 8.12 -17.80 -22.88
C PRO A 257 7.00 -18.75 -22.48
N THR A 258 6.87 -19.02 -21.20
CA THR A 258 5.71 -19.71 -20.66
C THR A 258 5.03 -18.81 -19.67
N LYS A 259 3.84 -18.39 -20.02
CA LYS A 259 2.92 -17.69 -19.15
C LYS A 259 1.99 -18.74 -18.56
N LEU A 260 2.09 -18.98 -17.27
CA LEU A 260 1.05 -19.67 -16.50
C LEU A 260 0.11 -18.59 -15.98
N GLU A 261 -1.05 -18.54 -16.54
CA GLU A 261 -2.15 -17.72 -16.02
C GLU A 261 -2.82 -18.40 -14.83
#